data_88dd67173a8e6fc349ba7a6a8246df04
#
_entry.id   88dd67173a8e6fc349ba7a6a8246df04
#
_cell.length_a   1.000
_cell.length_b   1.000
_cell.length_c   1.000
_cell.angle_alpha   90.00
_cell.angle_beta   90.00
_cell.angle_gamma   90.00
#
_symmetry.space_group_name_H-M   'P 1'
#
loop_
_entity.id
_entity.type
_entity.pdbx_description
1 polymer ?
#
loop_
_entity_poly.entity_id
_entity_poly.type
_entity_poly.pdbx_seq_one_letter_code
_entity_poly.pdbx_strand_id
1 'polypeptide(L)'
;MAVKVNGRYISVSINSEYIKLCEATKGAKNTTVHKIVTVGTPEGVYSDGDILDVKELAKVIKSALDDNRMNSNDVVFTISSNKIATKDVLVPDVKGNKIDKIIETNAAEYFPVKIEDYIVQYYPLEKVEEEGTSKLKVVVVAAPAKIIEKYYELAKDMGLKVAYIDYAGNSVYQLVKQQIDKSTSIVISIEEDTTLVSIFKNGVMQLQRSVHYGKSLMVNTVMNMYKLDYAGALSKLQTEYLLGKSVDSNEITESVRP
;
A
#
# COMPACT_ATOMS: atom_id res chain seq x y z
N MET A 1 0.65 -14.08 11.88
CA MET A 1 -0.37 -13.92 12.98
C MET A 1 -1.12 -12.61 12.76
N ALA A 2 -2.46 -12.63 12.74
CA ALA A 2 -3.22 -11.39 12.71
C ALA A 2 -3.03 -10.67 14.05
N VAL A 3 -2.34 -9.53 14.05
CA VAL A 3 -2.20 -8.70 15.25
C VAL A 3 -3.58 -8.12 15.58
N LYS A 4 -4.09 -8.40 16.77
CA LYS A 4 -5.35 -7.85 17.24
C LYS A 4 -5.09 -6.43 17.78
N VAL A 5 -5.41 -5.42 17.00
CA VAL A 5 -5.61 -4.08 17.55
C VAL A 5 -6.95 -4.12 18.28
N ASN A 6 -6.90 -4.00 19.60
CA ASN A 6 -8.10 -3.88 20.43
C ASN A 6 -8.21 -2.43 20.87
N GLY A 7 -9.28 -1.76 20.43
CA GLY A 7 -9.55 -0.39 20.84
C GLY A 7 -9.32 0.65 19.76
N ARG A 8 -9.00 1.87 20.19
CA ARG A 8 -8.78 3.03 19.32
C ARG A 8 -7.34 3.04 18.80
N TYR A 9 -7.17 3.34 17.53
CA TYR A 9 -5.87 3.44 16.86
C TYR A 9 -5.88 4.56 15.84
N ILE A 10 -4.68 5.01 15.46
CA ILE A 10 -4.47 5.94 14.36
C ILE A 10 -3.87 5.16 13.19
N SER A 11 -4.54 5.19 12.05
CA SER A 11 -3.98 4.69 10.79
C SER A 11 -3.29 5.86 10.08
N VAL A 12 -2.06 5.63 9.62
CA VAL A 12 -1.24 6.60 8.92
C VAL A 12 -0.84 6.04 7.56
N SER A 13 -1.16 6.76 6.50
CA SER A 13 -0.70 6.51 5.14
C SER A 13 0.01 7.75 4.62
N ILE A 14 1.19 7.57 4.06
CA ILE A 14 2.08 8.66 3.62
C ILE A 14 2.37 8.45 2.14
N ASN A 15 2.30 9.52 1.37
CA ASN A 15 2.82 9.60 0.01
C ASN A 15 3.57 10.93 -0.20
N SER A 16 4.04 11.19 -1.41
CA SER A 16 4.86 12.36 -1.72
C SER A 16 4.13 13.70 -1.55
N GLU A 17 2.79 13.73 -1.65
CA GLU A 17 2.00 14.96 -1.58
C GLU A 17 1.28 15.15 -0.24
N TYR A 18 0.77 14.06 0.35
CA TYR A 18 -0.03 14.15 1.56
C TYR A 18 0.16 12.98 2.52
N ILE A 19 -0.14 13.26 3.77
CA ILE A 19 -0.26 12.31 4.86
C ILE A 19 -1.73 12.21 5.23
N LYS A 20 -2.28 11.02 5.17
CA LYS A 20 -3.65 10.74 5.60
C LYS A 20 -3.65 10.09 6.98
N LEU A 21 -4.35 10.71 7.91
CA LEU A 21 -4.53 10.25 9.28
C LEU A 21 -5.98 9.83 9.48
N CYS A 22 -6.20 8.65 10.03
CA CYS A 22 -7.54 8.16 10.32
C CYS A 22 -7.58 7.62 11.76
N GLU A 23 -8.40 8.25 12.61
CA GLU A 23 -8.68 7.72 13.93
C GLU A 23 -9.87 6.78 13.85
N ALA A 24 -9.69 5.54 14.30
CA ALA A 24 -10.71 4.51 14.25
C ALA A 24 -10.69 3.61 15.48
N THR A 25 -11.82 2.96 15.75
CA THR A 25 -11.93 1.90 16.76
C THR A 25 -12.34 0.60 16.09
N LYS A 26 -11.57 -0.44 16.33
CA LYS A 26 -11.91 -1.79 15.87
C LYS A 26 -12.83 -2.47 16.86
N GLY A 27 -14.06 -2.72 16.42
CA GLY A 27 -15.01 -3.57 17.12
C GLY A 27 -14.92 -5.03 16.66
N ALA A 28 -15.73 -5.90 17.25
CA ALA A 28 -15.74 -7.33 16.92
C ALA A 28 -16.14 -7.63 15.46
N LYS A 29 -17.08 -6.86 14.90
CA LYS A 29 -17.60 -7.03 13.54
C LYS A 29 -17.33 -5.83 12.64
N ASN A 30 -17.31 -4.63 13.18
CA ASN A 30 -17.22 -3.39 12.43
C ASN A 30 -16.05 -2.54 12.91
N THR A 31 -15.53 -1.69 12.03
CA THR A 31 -14.59 -0.62 12.37
C THR A 31 -15.36 0.70 12.32
N THR A 32 -15.29 1.47 13.40
CA THR A 32 -15.88 2.81 13.47
C THR A 32 -14.79 3.83 13.21
N VAL A 33 -14.96 4.62 12.16
CA VAL A 33 -14.10 5.77 11.84
C VAL A 33 -14.62 6.98 12.60
N HIS A 34 -13.75 7.61 13.39
CA HIS A 34 -14.10 8.80 14.18
C HIS A 34 -13.70 10.08 13.46
N LYS A 35 -12.52 10.09 12.86
CA LYS A 35 -11.96 11.25 12.20
C LYS A 35 -11.00 10.87 11.07
N ILE A 36 -11.02 11.65 10.00
CA ILE A 36 -10.04 11.58 8.91
C ILE A 36 -9.48 12.99 8.72
N VAL A 37 -8.15 13.08 8.64
CA VAL A 37 -7.42 14.32 8.42
C VAL A 37 -6.39 14.08 7.32
N THR A 38 -6.22 15.05 6.45
CA THR A 38 -5.18 15.04 5.42
C THR A 38 -4.35 16.30 5.57
N VAL A 39 -3.03 16.14 5.62
CA VAL A 39 -2.06 17.25 5.68
C VAL A 39 -1.03 17.06 4.59
N GLY A 40 -0.39 18.14 4.12
CA GLY A 40 0.67 18.06 3.12
C GLY A 40 1.90 17.35 3.64
N THR A 41 2.55 16.55 2.81
CA THR A 41 3.87 15.99 3.07
C THR A 41 4.91 17.07 2.76
N PRO A 42 5.82 17.44 3.68
CA PRO A 42 6.88 18.38 3.37
C PRO A 42 7.75 17.87 2.23
N GLU A 43 8.27 18.79 1.42
CA GLU A 43 9.11 18.44 0.30
C GLU A 43 10.40 17.76 0.75
N GLY A 44 10.81 16.70 0.06
CA GLY A 44 12.06 15.99 0.30
C GLY A 44 12.10 15.09 1.53
N VAL A 45 10.99 14.94 2.31
CA VAL A 45 10.98 14.08 3.51
C VAL A 45 10.54 12.65 3.26
N TYR A 46 9.96 12.37 2.10
CA TYR A 46 9.41 11.06 1.74
C TYR A 46 9.58 10.74 0.27
N SER A 47 9.93 9.50 -0.06
CA SER A 47 10.02 9.02 -1.44
C SER A 47 9.83 7.51 -1.51
N ASP A 48 8.85 7.04 -2.30
CA ASP A 48 8.60 5.61 -2.59
C ASP A 48 8.65 4.71 -1.35
N GLY A 49 7.87 5.02 -0.34
CA GLY A 49 7.79 4.26 0.90
C GLY A 49 8.91 4.55 1.90
N ASP A 50 9.95 5.27 1.52
CA ASP A 50 11.10 5.59 2.36
C ASP A 50 10.95 6.97 3.01
N ILE A 51 11.13 7.03 4.33
CA ILE A 51 11.10 8.27 5.10
C ILE A 51 12.52 8.84 5.10
N LEU A 52 12.72 9.99 4.46
CA LEU A 52 14.03 10.63 4.33
C LEU A 52 14.37 11.53 5.53
N ASP A 53 13.35 12.16 6.13
CA ASP A 53 13.48 12.93 7.37
C ASP A 53 12.38 12.55 8.37
N VAL A 54 12.74 11.67 9.30
CA VAL A 54 11.82 11.16 10.34
C VAL A 54 11.37 12.28 11.28
N LYS A 55 12.26 13.21 11.65
CA LYS A 55 11.96 14.25 12.64
C LYS A 55 10.98 15.29 12.10
N GLU A 56 11.20 15.75 10.87
CA GLU A 56 10.28 16.71 10.25
C GLU A 56 8.91 16.08 10.00
N LEU A 57 8.89 14.82 9.54
CA LEU A 57 7.64 14.09 9.35
C LEU A 57 6.88 13.86 10.67
N ALA A 58 7.59 13.47 11.75
CA ALA A 58 7.00 13.31 13.08
C ALA A 58 6.39 14.61 13.59
N LYS A 59 7.06 15.73 13.40
CA LYS A 59 6.59 17.06 13.82
C LYS A 59 5.27 17.43 13.12
N VAL A 60 5.21 17.24 11.80
CA VAL A 60 3.98 17.53 11.02
C VAL A 60 2.83 16.64 11.45
N ILE A 61 3.08 15.33 11.62
CA ILE A 61 2.03 14.39 12.05
C ILE A 61 1.56 14.72 13.46
N LYS A 62 2.46 14.98 14.41
CA LYS A 62 2.09 15.36 15.80
C LYS A 62 1.23 16.61 15.83
N SER A 63 1.63 17.67 15.13
CA SER A 63 0.82 18.88 15.03
C SER A 63 -0.57 18.57 14.51
N ALA A 64 -0.68 17.78 13.44
CA ALA A 64 -1.96 17.41 12.87
C ALA A 64 -2.83 16.58 13.84
N LEU A 65 -2.23 15.68 14.63
CA LEU A 65 -2.94 14.90 15.65
C LEU A 65 -3.45 15.79 16.77
N ASP A 66 -2.62 16.70 17.28
CA ASP A 66 -2.94 17.62 18.37
C ASP A 66 -4.02 18.63 17.96
N ASP A 67 -3.87 19.28 16.81
CA ASP A 67 -4.81 20.26 16.26
C ASP A 67 -6.20 19.66 16.04
N ASN A 68 -6.22 18.38 15.68
CA ASN A 68 -7.46 17.65 15.44
C ASN A 68 -7.94 16.84 16.65
N ARG A 69 -7.28 16.91 17.79
CA ARG A 69 -7.61 16.16 19.00
C ARG A 69 -7.78 14.66 18.73
N MET A 70 -6.93 14.11 17.87
CA MET A 70 -6.85 12.68 17.64
C MET A 70 -6.03 12.03 18.75
N ASN A 71 -6.61 11.06 19.45
CA ASN A 71 -6.01 10.53 20.66
C ASN A 71 -6.02 8.99 20.64
N SER A 72 -4.85 8.42 20.47
CA SER A 72 -4.58 6.99 20.60
C SER A 72 -3.11 6.76 20.94
N ASN A 73 -2.84 5.66 21.62
CA ASN A 73 -1.46 5.21 21.89
C ASN A 73 -0.93 4.28 20.79
N ASP A 74 -1.82 3.73 19.97
CA ASP A 74 -1.47 2.76 18.94
C ASP A 74 -1.55 3.38 17.54
N VAL A 75 -0.54 3.10 16.72
CA VAL A 75 -0.48 3.50 15.31
C VAL A 75 -0.38 2.29 14.39
N VAL A 76 -1.07 2.38 13.26
CA VAL A 76 -1.00 1.44 12.15
C VAL A 76 -0.49 2.20 10.93
N PHE A 77 0.55 1.68 10.30
CA PHE A 77 1.04 2.25 9.04
C PHE A 77 0.61 1.39 7.86
N THR A 78 0.26 2.03 6.75
CA THR A 78 0.10 1.37 5.46
C THR A 78 1.17 1.89 4.52
N ILE A 79 1.99 0.99 3.99
CA ILE A 79 3.12 1.32 3.12
C ILE A 79 2.82 0.88 1.69
N SER A 80 2.99 1.79 0.76
CA SER A 80 3.06 1.53 -0.68
C SER A 80 4.47 1.86 -1.17
N SER A 81 5.13 0.92 -1.85
CA SER A 81 6.47 1.12 -2.40
C SER A 81 6.77 0.09 -3.48
N ASN A 82 7.50 0.49 -4.51
CA ASN A 82 8.01 -0.42 -5.53
C ASN A 82 9.17 -1.28 -5.05
N LYS A 83 9.77 -0.93 -3.91
CA LYS A 83 10.83 -1.71 -3.26
C LYS A 83 10.27 -2.92 -2.50
N ILE A 84 8.96 -2.99 -2.29
CA ILE A 84 8.27 -4.13 -1.68
C ILE A 84 7.98 -5.16 -2.76
N ALA A 85 8.63 -6.30 -2.70
CA ALA A 85 8.40 -7.39 -3.62
C ALA A 85 7.29 -8.33 -3.13
N THR A 86 6.47 -8.82 -4.06
CA THR A 86 5.41 -9.79 -3.77
C THR A 86 5.48 -10.98 -4.70
N LYS A 87 5.17 -12.18 -4.18
CA LYS A 87 5.09 -13.41 -4.96
C LYS A 87 4.00 -14.33 -4.44
N ASP A 88 3.18 -14.83 -5.36
CA ASP A 88 2.20 -15.87 -5.03
C ASP A 88 2.91 -17.22 -5.00
N VAL A 89 2.69 -17.98 -3.95
CA VAL A 89 3.25 -19.34 -3.81
C VAL A 89 2.20 -20.29 -3.26
N LEU A 90 2.36 -21.58 -3.60
CA LEU A 90 1.62 -22.67 -3.00
C LEU A 90 2.49 -23.33 -1.94
N VAL A 91 1.96 -23.41 -0.72
CA VAL A 91 2.62 -24.08 0.39
C VAL A 91 1.73 -25.21 0.91
N PRO A 92 2.27 -26.27 1.56
CA PRO A 92 1.46 -27.27 2.20
C PRO A 92 0.49 -26.66 3.22
N ASP A 93 -0.77 -27.11 3.25
CA ASP A 93 -1.77 -26.69 4.26
C ASP A 93 -1.47 -27.34 5.60
N VAL A 94 -0.53 -26.77 6.33
CA VAL A 94 -0.07 -27.26 7.63
C VAL A 94 -0.47 -26.31 8.76
N LYS A 95 -0.62 -26.85 9.97
CA LYS A 95 -1.04 -26.05 11.14
C LYS A 95 0.15 -25.41 11.87
N GLY A 96 -0.14 -24.28 12.52
CA GLY A 96 0.81 -23.57 13.40
C GLY A 96 1.93 -22.86 12.63
N ASN A 97 3.07 -22.66 13.28
CA ASN A 97 4.23 -21.93 12.76
C ASN A 97 5.02 -22.69 11.68
N LYS A 98 4.48 -23.80 11.14
CA LYS A 98 5.17 -24.55 10.09
C LYS A 98 5.20 -23.82 8.76
N ILE A 99 4.12 -23.06 8.45
CA ILE A 99 4.09 -22.23 7.25
C ILE A 99 5.13 -21.12 7.34
N ASP A 100 5.26 -20.46 8.51
CA ASP A 100 6.26 -19.42 8.74
C ASP A 100 7.68 -19.92 8.40
N LYS A 101 8.04 -21.11 8.92
CA LYS A 101 9.33 -21.75 8.65
C LYS A 101 9.54 -22.11 7.17
N ILE A 102 8.48 -22.61 6.50
CA ILE A 102 8.56 -22.93 5.07
C ILE A 102 8.85 -21.65 4.27
N ILE A 103 8.13 -20.56 4.55
CA ILE A 103 8.33 -19.28 3.88
C ILE A 103 9.73 -18.72 4.16
N GLU A 104 10.19 -18.72 5.41
CA GLU A 104 11.52 -18.24 5.79
C GLU A 104 12.63 -19.03 5.09
N THR A 105 12.54 -20.35 5.08
CA THR A 105 13.56 -21.23 4.47
C THR A 105 13.65 -21.04 2.96
N ASN A 106 12.52 -20.82 2.27
CA ASN A 106 12.47 -20.72 0.82
C ASN A 106 12.46 -19.26 0.31
N ALA A 107 12.55 -18.27 1.20
CA ALA A 107 12.42 -16.86 0.83
C ALA A 107 13.43 -16.41 -0.24
N ALA A 108 14.67 -16.91 -0.19
CA ALA A 108 15.70 -16.62 -1.18
C ALA A 108 15.38 -17.16 -2.60
N GLU A 109 14.55 -18.21 -2.69
CA GLU A 109 14.09 -18.76 -3.96
C GLU A 109 12.92 -17.96 -4.56
N TYR A 110 12.20 -17.23 -3.71
CA TYR A 110 11.04 -16.44 -4.13
C TYR A 110 11.44 -15.11 -4.73
N PHE A 111 12.54 -14.51 -4.25
CA PHE A 111 12.92 -13.15 -4.60
C PHE A 111 14.38 -13.06 -5.03
N PRO A 112 14.69 -12.41 -6.18
CA PRO A 112 16.05 -12.20 -6.66
C PRO A 112 16.74 -11.03 -5.91
N VAL A 113 16.70 -11.05 -4.57
CA VAL A 113 17.26 -10.01 -3.69
C VAL A 113 18.06 -10.67 -2.57
N LYS A 114 18.89 -9.87 -1.90
CA LYS A 114 19.60 -10.32 -0.70
C LYS A 114 18.61 -10.35 0.47
N ILE A 115 18.01 -11.53 0.69
CA ILE A 115 16.84 -11.70 1.56
C ILE A 115 17.10 -11.33 3.03
N GLU A 116 18.36 -11.36 3.47
CA GLU A 116 18.79 -10.97 4.81
C GLU A 116 18.52 -9.48 5.10
N ASP A 117 18.44 -8.65 4.06
CA ASP A 117 18.13 -7.23 4.18
C ASP A 117 16.62 -6.94 4.17
N TYR A 118 15.78 -8.00 4.15
CA TYR A 118 14.33 -7.90 4.01
C TYR A 118 13.59 -8.54 5.17
N ILE A 119 12.46 -7.95 5.53
CA ILE A 119 11.46 -8.58 6.40
C ILE A 119 10.48 -9.31 5.48
N VAL A 120 10.36 -10.63 5.67
CA VAL A 120 9.47 -11.47 4.89
C VAL A 120 8.26 -11.85 5.71
N GLN A 121 7.07 -11.60 5.16
CA GLN A 121 5.79 -11.98 5.74
C GLN A 121 4.90 -12.57 4.66
N TYR A 122 3.76 -13.15 5.02
CA TYR A 122 2.78 -13.63 4.05
C TYR A 122 1.35 -13.44 4.55
N TYR A 123 0.42 -13.43 3.63
CA TYR A 123 -1.00 -13.54 3.93
C TYR A 123 -1.69 -14.61 3.07
N PRO A 124 -2.63 -15.36 3.65
CA PRO A 124 -3.30 -16.44 2.95
C PRO A 124 -4.36 -15.89 1.99
N LEU A 125 -4.50 -16.53 0.83
CA LEU A 125 -5.56 -16.28 -0.14
C LEU A 125 -6.67 -17.33 -0.03
N GLU A 126 -6.36 -18.59 -0.43
CA GLU A 126 -7.31 -19.69 -0.46
C GLU A 126 -6.62 -21.04 -0.26
N LYS A 127 -7.43 -22.05 0.08
CA LYS A 127 -7.02 -23.47 0.01
C LYS A 127 -7.33 -24.02 -1.36
N VAL A 128 -6.39 -24.73 -1.93
CA VAL A 128 -6.50 -25.42 -3.21
C VAL A 128 -6.15 -26.90 -3.06
N GLU A 129 -6.80 -27.76 -3.82
CA GLU A 129 -6.41 -29.16 -3.96
C GLU A 129 -5.57 -29.31 -5.21
N GLU A 130 -4.37 -29.84 -5.06
CA GLU A 130 -3.46 -30.14 -6.16
C GLU A 130 -2.91 -31.54 -5.97
N GLU A 131 -3.09 -32.41 -6.97
CA GLU A 131 -2.67 -33.82 -6.96
C GLU A 131 -3.15 -34.59 -5.70
N GLY A 132 -4.37 -34.34 -5.24
CA GLY A 132 -4.94 -34.98 -4.05
C GLY A 132 -4.37 -34.49 -2.71
N THR A 133 -3.57 -33.42 -2.73
CA THR A 133 -2.98 -32.83 -1.53
C THR A 133 -3.53 -31.41 -1.30
N SER A 134 -3.97 -31.13 -0.07
CA SER A 134 -4.40 -29.77 0.31
C SER A 134 -3.20 -28.83 0.39
N LYS A 135 -3.23 -27.76 -0.36
CA LYS A 135 -2.25 -26.67 -0.35
C LYS A 135 -2.91 -25.35 -0.01
N LEU A 136 -2.15 -24.43 0.53
CA LEU A 136 -2.56 -23.06 0.80
C LEU A 136 -1.87 -22.13 -0.20
N LYS A 137 -2.66 -21.38 -0.98
CA LYS A 137 -2.15 -20.27 -1.80
C LYS A 137 -1.92 -19.08 -0.89
N VAL A 138 -0.72 -18.52 -0.90
CA VAL A 138 -0.34 -17.34 -0.11
C VAL A 138 0.34 -16.31 -0.98
N VAL A 139 0.24 -15.03 -0.60
CA VAL A 139 1.13 -14.00 -1.12
C VAL A 139 2.24 -13.78 -0.11
N VAL A 140 3.46 -14.02 -0.53
CA VAL A 140 4.67 -13.67 0.23
C VAL A 140 5.05 -12.23 -0.12
N VAL A 141 5.36 -11.46 0.90
CA VAL A 141 5.73 -10.04 0.82
C VAL A 141 7.12 -9.89 1.42
N ALA A 142 8.05 -9.31 0.68
CA ALA A 142 9.39 -8.97 1.13
C ALA A 142 9.55 -7.45 1.12
N ALA A 143 9.71 -6.85 2.29
CA ALA A 143 9.90 -5.42 2.47
C ALA A 143 11.32 -5.12 2.98
N PRO A 144 12.05 -4.11 2.44
CA PRO A 144 13.37 -3.75 2.93
C PRO A 144 13.33 -3.40 4.43
N ALA A 145 14.15 -4.05 5.25
CA ALA A 145 14.17 -3.87 6.70
C ALA A 145 14.43 -2.40 7.08
N LYS A 146 15.33 -1.72 6.36
CA LYS A 146 15.65 -0.30 6.56
C LYS A 146 14.45 0.64 6.39
N ILE A 147 13.53 0.32 5.49
CA ILE A 147 12.29 1.10 5.33
C ILE A 147 11.43 0.90 6.57
N ILE A 148 11.22 -0.34 6.98
CA ILE A 148 10.36 -0.69 8.13
C ILE A 148 10.91 -0.07 9.43
N GLU A 149 12.22 -0.09 9.65
CA GLU A 149 12.88 0.53 10.81
C GLU A 149 12.52 2.01 10.96
N LYS A 150 12.49 2.78 9.87
CA LYS A 150 12.15 4.21 9.89
C LYS A 150 10.70 4.47 10.32
N TYR A 151 9.78 3.58 10.04
CA TYR A 151 8.39 3.69 10.56
C TYR A 151 8.32 3.44 12.06
N TYR A 152 9.17 2.56 12.61
CA TYR A 152 9.30 2.41 14.05
C TYR A 152 9.93 3.64 14.70
N GLU A 153 10.95 4.24 14.08
CA GLU A 153 11.54 5.51 14.53
C GLU A 153 10.51 6.64 14.49
N LEU A 154 9.75 6.75 13.40
CA LEU A 154 8.67 7.73 13.28
C LEU A 154 7.64 7.58 14.40
N ALA A 155 7.17 6.36 14.65
CA ALA A 155 6.22 6.11 15.73
C ALA A 155 6.80 6.51 17.11
N LYS A 156 8.07 6.17 17.37
CA LYS A 156 8.78 6.54 18.59
C LYS A 156 8.85 8.05 18.76
N ASP A 157 9.20 8.79 17.70
CA ASP A 157 9.30 10.25 17.74
C ASP A 157 7.92 10.91 17.91
N MET A 158 6.85 10.27 17.43
CA MET A 158 5.47 10.67 17.69
C MET A 158 4.99 10.32 19.11
N GLY A 159 5.70 9.47 19.85
CA GLY A 159 5.26 8.95 21.15
C GLY A 159 4.16 7.90 21.04
N LEU A 160 4.06 7.21 19.90
CA LEU A 160 3.05 6.19 19.61
C LEU A 160 3.69 4.81 19.56
N LYS A 161 2.88 3.78 19.82
CA LYS A 161 3.27 2.39 19.72
C LYS A 161 2.82 1.80 18.39
N VAL A 162 3.73 1.22 17.64
CA VAL A 162 3.37 0.49 16.41
C VAL A 162 2.58 -0.75 16.76
N ALA A 163 1.32 -0.78 16.35
CA ALA A 163 0.46 -1.95 16.46
C ALA A 163 0.77 -2.95 15.33
N TYR A 164 0.84 -2.45 14.10
CA TYR A 164 1.35 -3.18 12.93
C TYR A 164 1.66 -2.23 11.77
N ILE A 165 2.42 -2.75 10.81
CA ILE A 165 2.69 -2.11 9.52
C ILE A 165 2.12 -3.04 8.45
N ASP A 166 1.27 -2.51 7.58
CA ASP A 166 0.65 -3.27 6.51
C ASP A 166 1.16 -2.83 5.14
N TYR A 167 1.17 -3.76 4.21
CA TYR A 167 1.41 -3.50 2.80
C TYR A 167 0.11 -3.04 2.13
N ALA A 168 0.15 -1.98 1.35
CA ALA A 168 -1.02 -1.41 0.69
C ALA A 168 -1.81 -2.44 -0.14
N GLY A 169 -1.11 -3.36 -0.81
CA GLY A 169 -1.74 -4.42 -1.56
C GLY A 169 -2.60 -5.36 -0.72
N ASN A 170 -2.18 -5.70 0.51
CA ASN A 170 -3.02 -6.46 1.43
C ASN A 170 -4.22 -5.63 1.87
N SER A 171 -4.04 -4.37 2.20
CA SER A 171 -5.14 -3.47 2.60
C SER A 171 -6.21 -3.36 1.51
N VAL A 172 -5.81 -3.19 0.24
CA VAL A 172 -6.73 -3.18 -0.91
C VAL A 172 -7.43 -4.55 -1.06
N TYR A 173 -6.70 -5.65 -0.98
CA TYR A 173 -7.28 -7.00 -1.03
C TYR A 173 -8.35 -7.20 0.05
N GLN A 174 -8.06 -6.84 1.31
CA GLN A 174 -9.02 -6.98 2.41
C GLN A 174 -10.28 -6.14 2.20
N LEU A 175 -10.16 -4.96 1.57
CA LEU A 175 -11.27 -4.07 1.27
C LEU A 175 -12.19 -4.64 0.20
N VAL A 176 -11.61 -5.18 -0.89
CA VAL A 176 -12.37 -5.56 -2.08
C VAL A 176 -12.84 -7.02 -2.09
N LYS A 177 -12.19 -7.91 -1.35
CA LYS A 177 -12.46 -9.37 -1.39
C LYS A 177 -13.92 -9.77 -1.15
N GLN A 178 -14.69 -8.96 -0.43
CA GLN A 178 -16.11 -9.21 -0.18
C GLN A 178 -17.03 -8.63 -1.26
N GLN A 179 -16.49 -7.79 -2.15
CA GLN A 179 -17.23 -7.12 -3.22
C GLN A 179 -17.01 -7.80 -4.57
N ILE A 180 -15.97 -8.63 -4.68
CA ILE A 180 -15.62 -9.35 -5.90
C ILE A 180 -16.46 -10.61 -5.99
N ASP A 181 -17.13 -10.76 -7.12
CA ASP A 181 -17.94 -11.93 -7.45
C ASP A 181 -17.07 -13.08 -8.03
N LYS A 182 -17.75 -14.12 -8.54
CA LYS A 182 -17.09 -15.26 -9.19
C LYS A 182 -16.62 -14.99 -10.62
N SER A 183 -16.79 -13.79 -11.14
CA SER A 183 -16.28 -13.40 -12.46
C SER A 183 -14.78 -13.11 -12.42
N THR A 184 -14.18 -12.86 -13.59
CA THR A 184 -12.85 -12.29 -13.66
C THR A 184 -12.97 -10.77 -13.50
N SER A 185 -12.33 -10.24 -12.47
CA SER A 185 -12.37 -8.81 -12.13
C SER A 185 -10.95 -8.24 -12.05
N ILE A 186 -10.81 -6.98 -12.46
CA ILE A 186 -9.57 -6.22 -12.31
C ILE A 186 -9.85 -5.06 -11.37
N VAL A 187 -9.05 -4.92 -10.33
CA VAL A 187 -9.06 -3.77 -9.42
C VAL A 187 -7.81 -2.96 -9.66
N ILE A 188 -7.98 -1.70 -10.02
CA ILE A 188 -6.90 -0.75 -10.24
C ILE A 188 -7.03 0.35 -9.18
N SER A 189 -6.00 0.50 -8.34
CA SER A 189 -5.89 1.57 -7.36
C SER A 189 -4.79 2.52 -7.79
N ILE A 190 -5.17 3.69 -8.30
CA ILE A 190 -4.23 4.74 -8.71
C ILE A 190 -4.02 5.66 -7.52
N GLU A 191 -2.82 5.59 -6.95
CA GLU A 191 -2.40 6.44 -5.85
C GLU A 191 -1.54 7.61 -6.36
N GLU A 192 -0.95 8.37 -5.46
CA GLU A 192 -0.14 9.53 -5.84
C GLU A 192 1.12 9.11 -6.62
N ASP A 193 1.88 8.15 -6.09
CA ASP A 193 3.19 7.76 -6.64
C ASP A 193 3.16 6.40 -7.36
N THR A 194 2.15 5.58 -7.08
CA THR A 194 2.07 4.20 -7.58
C THR A 194 0.66 3.85 -8.06
N THR A 195 0.58 2.87 -8.94
CA THR A 195 -0.67 2.19 -9.30
C THR A 195 -0.57 0.72 -8.92
N LEU A 196 -1.53 0.24 -8.15
CA LEU A 196 -1.68 -1.15 -7.80
C LEU A 196 -2.72 -1.80 -8.71
N VAL A 197 -2.33 -2.85 -9.40
CA VAL A 197 -3.22 -3.66 -10.25
C VAL A 197 -3.40 -5.03 -9.61
N SER A 198 -4.65 -5.42 -9.38
CA SER A 198 -5.00 -6.74 -8.82
C SER A 198 -5.99 -7.44 -9.74
N ILE A 199 -5.70 -8.67 -10.13
CA ILE A 199 -6.55 -9.51 -10.98
C ILE A 199 -7.15 -10.61 -10.13
N PHE A 200 -8.45 -10.77 -10.21
CA PHE A 200 -9.21 -11.79 -9.50
C PHE A 200 -9.89 -12.73 -10.51
N LYS A 201 -9.98 -14.00 -10.14
CA LYS A 201 -10.75 -15.01 -10.87
C LYS A 201 -11.47 -15.89 -9.85
N ASN A 202 -12.78 -16.09 -10.05
CA ASN A 202 -13.62 -16.82 -9.11
C ASN A 202 -13.59 -16.26 -7.67
N GLY A 203 -13.43 -14.95 -7.51
CA GLY A 203 -13.33 -14.30 -6.19
C GLY A 203 -11.94 -14.38 -5.54
N VAL A 204 -10.96 -15.01 -6.19
CA VAL A 204 -9.61 -15.22 -5.65
C VAL A 204 -8.59 -14.41 -6.41
N MET A 205 -7.71 -13.74 -5.69
CA MET A 205 -6.62 -12.97 -6.28
C MET A 205 -5.63 -13.89 -7.01
N GLN A 206 -5.42 -13.62 -8.28
CA GLN A 206 -4.50 -14.36 -9.15
C GLN A 206 -3.18 -13.64 -9.34
N LEU A 207 -3.20 -12.32 -9.37
CA LEU A 207 -2.02 -11.49 -9.57
C LEU A 207 -2.22 -10.17 -8.86
N GLN A 208 -1.17 -9.66 -8.26
CA GLN A 208 -1.08 -8.29 -7.77
C GLN A 208 0.28 -7.71 -8.12
N ARG A 209 0.30 -6.51 -8.70
CA ARG A 209 1.53 -5.79 -9.07
C ARG A 209 1.38 -4.31 -8.76
N SER A 210 2.44 -3.74 -8.23
CA SER A 210 2.60 -2.30 -8.09
C SER A 210 3.51 -1.79 -9.22
N VAL A 211 3.12 -0.67 -9.82
CA VAL A 211 3.94 0.02 -10.81
C VAL A 211 4.18 1.45 -10.35
N HIS A 212 5.38 1.98 -10.61
CA HIS A 212 5.75 3.37 -10.29
C HIS A 212 5.18 4.32 -11.33
N TYR A 213 3.88 4.40 -11.36
CA TYR A 213 3.10 5.28 -12.21
C TYR A 213 1.85 5.68 -11.44
N GLY A 214 1.83 6.90 -10.95
CA GLY A 214 0.74 7.42 -10.16
C GLY A 214 0.26 8.79 -10.68
N LYS A 215 -0.63 9.42 -9.95
CA LYS A 215 -1.21 10.71 -10.29
C LYS A 215 -0.12 11.78 -10.47
N SER A 216 0.91 11.80 -9.63
CA SER A 216 2.00 12.77 -9.69
C SER A 216 2.72 12.74 -11.04
N LEU A 217 3.00 11.55 -11.58
CA LEU A 217 3.64 11.43 -12.90
C LEU A 217 2.72 11.89 -14.03
N MET A 218 1.42 11.61 -13.95
CA MET A 218 0.44 12.11 -14.92
C MET A 218 0.39 13.64 -14.91
N VAL A 219 0.31 14.26 -13.73
CA VAL A 219 0.28 15.72 -13.58
C VAL A 219 1.57 16.34 -14.13
N ASN A 220 2.73 15.78 -13.76
CA ASN A 220 4.04 16.26 -14.25
C ASN A 220 4.15 16.16 -15.78
N THR A 221 3.63 15.09 -16.38
CA THR A 221 3.59 14.96 -17.85
C THR A 221 2.79 16.09 -18.48
N VAL A 222 1.60 16.37 -17.95
CA VAL A 222 0.74 17.47 -18.45
C VAL A 222 1.38 18.84 -18.21
N MET A 223 1.99 19.07 -17.04
CA MET A 223 2.76 20.30 -16.76
C MET A 223 3.82 20.55 -17.83
N ASN A 224 4.62 19.54 -18.14
CA ASN A 224 5.72 19.64 -19.10
C ASN A 224 5.23 19.87 -20.53
N MET A 225 4.20 19.15 -20.96
CA MET A 225 3.66 19.24 -22.32
C MET A 225 2.96 20.56 -22.59
N TYR A 226 2.15 21.02 -21.66
CA TYR A 226 1.35 22.23 -21.84
C TYR A 226 1.95 23.47 -21.19
N LYS A 227 3.13 23.36 -20.55
CA LYS A 227 3.80 24.47 -19.82
C LYS A 227 2.89 25.10 -18.77
N LEU A 228 2.15 24.25 -18.05
CA LEU A 228 1.26 24.64 -16.97
C LEU A 228 1.94 24.50 -15.60
N ASP A 229 1.43 25.22 -14.62
CA ASP A 229 1.70 24.92 -13.22
C ASP A 229 0.91 23.68 -12.76
N TYR A 230 1.16 23.23 -11.53
CA TYR A 230 0.51 22.05 -10.97
C TYR A 230 -1.02 22.16 -10.95
N ALA A 231 -1.57 23.31 -10.54
CA ALA A 231 -3.00 23.53 -10.46
C ALA A 231 -3.66 23.52 -11.85
N GLY A 232 -3.03 24.15 -12.84
CA GLY A 232 -3.49 24.13 -14.22
C GLY A 232 -3.45 22.74 -14.84
N ALA A 233 -2.39 21.98 -14.61
CA ALA A 233 -2.26 20.61 -15.09
C ALA A 233 -3.30 19.68 -14.46
N LEU A 234 -3.52 19.79 -13.14
CA LEU A 234 -4.52 19.02 -12.43
C LEU A 234 -5.94 19.34 -12.92
N SER A 235 -6.26 20.63 -13.08
CA SER A 235 -7.55 21.07 -13.65
C SER A 235 -7.76 20.50 -15.05
N LYS A 236 -6.72 20.54 -15.90
CA LYS A 236 -6.78 20.00 -17.26
C LYS A 236 -7.04 18.47 -17.25
N LEU A 237 -6.37 17.71 -16.39
CA LEU A 237 -6.60 16.28 -16.23
C LEU A 237 -8.04 15.94 -15.76
N GLN A 238 -8.65 16.81 -14.96
CA GLN A 238 -9.99 16.61 -14.42
C GLN A 238 -11.10 17.02 -15.40
N THR A 239 -10.85 18.00 -16.25
CA THR A 239 -11.88 18.63 -17.10
C THR A 239 -11.82 18.18 -18.55
N GLU A 240 -10.65 17.74 -19.03
CA GLU A 240 -10.45 17.34 -20.41
C GLU A 240 -10.28 15.84 -20.56
N TYR A 241 -10.89 15.29 -21.61
CA TYR A 241 -10.72 13.87 -21.96
C TYR A 241 -9.44 13.69 -22.77
N LEU A 242 -8.31 13.50 -22.07
CA LEU A 242 -6.98 13.41 -22.68
C LEU A 242 -6.70 12.05 -23.35
N LEU A 243 -7.47 11.00 -23.02
CA LEU A 243 -7.39 9.65 -23.61
C LEU A 243 -8.36 9.50 -24.78
N GLY A 244 -8.37 10.45 -25.71
CA GLY A 244 -9.31 10.49 -26.82
C GLY A 244 -9.47 9.17 -27.60
N LYS A 245 -10.55 9.07 -28.39
CA LYS A 245 -10.87 7.86 -29.19
C LYS A 245 -9.87 7.63 -30.34
N SER A 246 -9.11 8.64 -30.75
CA SER A 246 -8.09 8.58 -31.80
C SER A 246 -6.72 8.82 -31.20
N VAL A 247 -5.88 7.81 -31.26
CA VAL A 247 -4.49 7.84 -30.73
C VAL A 247 -3.59 8.75 -31.59
N ASP A 248 -3.96 8.96 -32.86
CA ASP A 248 -3.08 9.56 -33.87
C ASP A 248 -3.02 11.10 -33.82
N SER A 249 -3.79 11.72 -32.94
CA SER A 249 -3.89 13.18 -32.88
C SER A 249 -3.56 13.82 -31.51
N ASN A 250 -3.14 13.02 -30.52
CA ASN A 250 -2.90 13.53 -29.17
C ASN A 250 -1.61 12.94 -28.57
N GLU A 251 -0.54 13.72 -28.56
CA GLU A 251 0.78 13.32 -28.02
C GLU A 251 0.73 12.86 -26.55
N ILE A 252 -0.21 13.40 -25.74
CA ILE A 252 -0.40 12.99 -24.36
C ILE A 252 -0.88 11.55 -24.29
N THR A 253 -1.75 11.11 -25.18
CA THR A 253 -2.29 9.76 -25.18
C THR A 253 -1.17 8.72 -25.33
N GLU A 254 -0.13 9.00 -26.09
CA GLU A 254 1.04 8.13 -26.23
C GLU A 254 1.97 8.20 -25.02
N SER A 255 2.17 9.39 -24.45
CA SER A 255 3.07 9.57 -23.31
C SER A 255 2.49 9.07 -21.98
N VAL A 256 1.18 8.91 -21.87
CA VAL A 256 0.45 8.38 -20.71
C VAL A 256 0.18 6.87 -20.83
N ARG A 257 0.45 6.25 -21.99
CA ARG A 257 0.38 4.80 -22.14
C ARG A 257 1.60 4.14 -21.53
N PRO A 258 1.40 3.03 -20.78
CA PRO A 258 2.51 2.25 -20.23
C PRO A 258 3.35 1.60 -21.32
#